data_00d0fafbf86add8b5c2df619f3201810
#
_entry.id   00d0fafbf86add8b5c2df619f3201810
#
_cell.length_a   1.000
_cell.length_b   1.000
_cell.length_c   1.000
_cell.angle_alpha   90.00
_cell.angle_beta   90.00
_cell.angle_gamma   90.00
#
_symmetry.space_group_name_H-M   'P 1'
#
loop_
_entity.id
_entity.type
_entity.pdbx_description
1 polymer ?
#
loop_
_entity_poly.entity_id
_entity_poly.type
_entity_poly.pdbx_seq_one_letter_code
_entity_poly.pdbx_strand_id
1 'polypeptide(L)'
;MITKNASNKGQMQIVSLDQLVPEDHILRKIDSAVDFSFIYDLVEEKYSSDNGRLSIDPVMLIKIPIIQYMFGIKSMRQTIKDIEVNVAYRWFLGLDFFDPVPHFSTFGKNYKRRFEGTDLFEQIFANILMQCMKYDLVDPSTVFVDATHVKAAANRKKAKRVIVAKKAARFYDEQLKSEINADREAHGKKPLRDRDEDDNDNDSDSPSVPSGDLKEKKESTTDPESGWFHKGEHKEVFAYAVEAACDRYGWILEYSIHPGNEHDSKTFPAIYDKIKKFNPGAIVADAGYKTPAIAKMLIDDGITPVFPYKAPMTKKGFFRKYEYVYDEYFDCYICPNNQILKYTTTNRDGYREYKSDPGICESCPYLSQCTQSQNHQKLVTRHIWQDYMDRCEDIRHTTGMKDVYDKRKETIERIFGVAKENHCMRYTRQRGKAKMAMKVGLTFACLNMKKLAKILTRRCKKYADFLSIFFCLRPNPNI
;
A
#
# COMPACT_ATOMS: atom_id res chain seq x y z
N MET A 1 -30.21 41.66 -26.91
CA MET A 1 -29.04 42.44 -27.43
C MET A 1 -27.83 41.53 -27.35
N ILE A 2 -27.07 41.36 -28.44
CA ILE A 2 -25.80 40.64 -28.44
C ILE A 2 -24.71 41.65 -28.11
N THR A 3 -24.00 41.44 -26.99
CA THR A 3 -22.87 42.24 -26.60
C THR A 3 -21.63 41.76 -27.37
N LYS A 4 -21.07 42.56 -28.24
CA LYS A 4 -19.81 42.26 -28.91
C LYS A 4 -18.66 42.63 -27.97
N ASN A 5 -17.83 41.66 -27.62
CA ASN A 5 -16.68 41.86 -26.73
C ASN A 5 -15.56 42.58 -27.50
N ALA A 6 -15.25 43.82 -27.13
CA ALA A 6 -14.09 44.54 -27.65
C ALA A 6 -12.82 43.95 -26.95
N SER A 7 -11.90 43.38 -27.72
CA SER A 7 -10.68 42.82 -27.19
C SER A 7 -9.67 43.91 -26.79
N ASN A 8 -9.45 44.10 -25.49
CA ASN A 8 -8.46 45.04 -24.95
C ASN A 8 -7.11 44.36 -24.65
N LYS A 9 -6.70 43.39 -25.47
CA LYS A 9 -5.49 42.58 -25.24
C LYS A 9 -4.18 43.42 -25.22
N GLY A 10 -4.18 44.62 -25.76
CA GLY A 10 -3.02 45.53 -25.78
C GLY A 10 -3.04 46.58 -24.67
N GLN A 11 -4.02 46.58 -23.77
CA GLN A 11 -4.07 47.57 -22.70
C GLN A 11 -3.03 47.25 -21.63
N MET A 12 -2.14 48.19 -21.33
CA MET A 12 -1.16 48.05 -20.23
C MET A 12 -1.87 48.17 -18.88
N GLN A 13 -1.57 47.25 -17.98
CA GLN A 13 -2.02 47.24 -16.60
C GLN A 13 -0.82 46.99 -15.69
N ILE A 14 -0.74 47.70 -14.58
CA ILE A 14 0.28 47.45 -13.54
C ILE A 14 -0.32 46.51 -12.52
N VAL A 15 0.16 45.26 -12.48
CA VAL A 15 -0.30 44.21 -11.57
C VAL A 15 0.89 43.41 -11.09
N SER A 16 0.83 42.92 -9.85
CA SER A 16 1.78 41.92 -9.33
C SER A 16 1.23 40.51 -9.54
N LEU A 17 2.13 39.52 -9.59
CA LEU A 17 1.74 38.08 -9.59
C LEU A 17 0.86 37.76 -8.41
N ASP A 18 1.16 38.32 -7.25
CA ASP A 18 0.40 38.09 -6.03
C ASP A 18 -1.07 38.55 -6.16
N GLN A 19 -1.33 39.69 -6.80
CA GLN A 19 -2.69 40.19 -7.04
C GLN A 19 -3.47 39.32 -8.04
N LEU A 20 -2.78 38.62 -8.97
CA LEU A 20 -3.43 37.81 -10.00
C LEU A 20 -3.82 36.41 -9.52
N VAL A 21 -3.19 35.90 -8.49
CA VAL A 21 -3.55 34.61 -7.93
C VAL A 21 -4.69 34.77 -6.91
N PRO A 22 -5.87 34.17 -7.11
CA PRO A 22 -6.98 34.31 -6.16
C PRO A 22 -6.58 33.84 -4.76
N GLU A 23 -7.05 34.55 -3.73
CA GLU A 23 -6.77 34.20 -2.33
C GLU A 23 -7.25 32.80 -1.94
N ASP A 24 -8.34 32.34 -2.54
CA ASP A 24 -8.89 31.02 -2.30
C ASP A 24 -8.22 29.91 -3.13
N HIS A 25 -7.21 30.23 -3.96
CA HIS A 25 -6.51 29.26 -4.78
C HIS A 25 -5.79 28.22 -3.91
N ILE A 26 -5.83 26.94 -4.32
CA ILE A 26 -5.28 25.83 -3.51
C ILE A 26 -3.77 25.96 -3.25
N LEU A 27 -3.00 26.52 -4.16
CA LEU A 27 -1.56 26.70 -3.98
C LEU A 27 -1.25 27.75 -2.89
N ARG A 28 -2.04 28.84 -2.76
CA ARG A 28 -1.89 29.77 -1.64
C ARG A 28 -2.16 29.08 -0.30
N LYS A 29 -3.24 28.32 -0.24
CA LYS A 29 -3.61 27.57 0.96
C LYS A 29 -2.54 26.55 1.35
N ILE A 30 -1.86 25.93 0.38
CA ILE A 30 -0.77 24.99 0.63
C ILE A 30 0.49 25.73 1.07
N ASP A 31 0.84 26.81 0.40
CA ASP A 31 2.03 27.59 0.71
C ASP A 31 1.96 28.20 2.12
N SER A 32 0.76 28.61 2.56
CA SER A 32 0.53 29.09 3.93
C SER A 32 0.45 27.95 4.99
N ALA A 33 0.15 26.72 4.57
CA ALA A 33 -0.05 25.60 5.49
C ALA A 33 1.18 24.70 5.65
N VAL A 34 2.11 24.72 4.70
CA VAL A 34 3.28 23.84 4.63
C VAL A 34 4.53 24.68 4.44
N ASP A 35 5.44 24.57 5.39
CA ASP A 35 6.78 25.10 5.25
C ASP A 35 7.64 24.12 4.44
N PHE A 36 8.21 24.58 3.33
CA PHE A 36 9.08 23.80 2.45
C PHE A 36 10.58 24.02 2.73
N SER A 37 10.94 24.84 3.71
CA SER A 37 12.36 25.17 4.01
C SER A 37 13.17 23.93 4.39
N PHE A 38 12.55 22.91 5.02
CA PHE A 38 13.19 21.64 5.36
C PHE A 38 13.86 20.95 4.15
N ILE A 39 13.46 21.28 2.93
CA ILE A 39 14.09 20.72 1.73
C ILE A 39 15.55 21.14 1.61
N TYR A 40 15.89 22.37 2.04
CA TYR A 40 17.28 22.81 2.02
C TYR A 40 18.16 21.90 2.88
N ASP A 41 17.74 21.61 4.11
CA ASP A 41 18.46 20.76 5.04
C ASP A 41 18.66 19.34 4.49
N LEU A 42 17.64 18.81 3.81
CA LEU A 42 17.68 17.45 3.22
C LEU A 42 18.65 17.31 2.04
N VAL A 43 18.96 18.41 1.38
CA VAL A 43 19.77 18.36 0.15
C VAL A 43 21.11 19.09 0.27
N GLU A 44 21.39 19.82 1.33
CA GLU A 44 22.59 20.63 1.51
C GLU A 44 23.87 19.86 1.19
N GLU A 45 24.04 18.67 1.77
CA GLU A 45 25.19 17.80 1.55
C GLU A 45 25.35 17.31 0.10
N LYS A 46 24.30 17.42 -0.72
CA LYS A 46 24.31 16.99 -2.14
C LYS A 46 24.71 18.10 -3.09
N TYR A 47 25.00 19.29 -2.57
CA TYR A 47 25.44 20.46 -3.32
C TYR A 47 26.86 20.84 -2.89
N SER A 48 27.69 21.28 -3.85
CA SER A 48 29.04 21.75 -3.54
C SER A 48 28.97 23.15 -2.93
N SER A 49 29.74 23.38 -1.86
CA SER A 49 29.86 24.70 -1.21
C SER A 49 30.67 25.70 -2.04
N ASP A 50 31.69 25.22 -2.77
CA ASP A 50 32.74 26.08 -3.29
C ASP A 50 32.94 26.06 -4.81
N ASN A 51 32.35 25.06 -5.52
CA ASN A 51 32.65 24.88 -6.94
C ASN A 51 31.38 24.73 -7.79
N GLY A 52 31.35 25.44 -8.91
CA GLY A 52 30.38 25.25 -9.98
C GLY A 52 29.44 26.43 -10.23
N ARG A 53 28.65 26.33 -11.29
CA ARG A 53 27.60 27.29 -11.62
C ARG A 53 26.50 27.27 -10.55
N LEU A 54 25.97 28.42 -10.19
CA LEU A 54 24.81 28.55 -9.30
C LEU A 54 23.70 27.55 -9.71
N SER A 55 23.26 26.76 -8.75
CA SER A 55 22.21 25.77 -8.96
C SER A 55 20.84 26.43 -9.00
N ILE A 56 19.89 25.75 -9.60
CA ILE A 56 18.47 26.09 -9.40
C ILE A 56 18.13 25.83 -7.93
N ASP A 57 17.31 26.70 -7.34
CA ASP A 57 16.80 26.56 -5.99
C ASP A 57 16.22 25.15 -5.77
N PRO A 58 16.70 24.39 -4.77
CA PRO A 58 16.22 23.05 -4.48
C PRO A 58 14.72 22.98 -4.16
N VAL A 59 14.18 23.96 -3.46
CA VAL A 59 12.74 24.01 -3.10
C VAL A 59 11.92 24.18 -4.37
N MET A 60 12.31 25.13 -5.25
CA MET A 60 11.67 25.29 -6.55
C MET A 60 11.75 24.02 -7.38
N LEU A 61 12.92 23.35 -7.42
CA LEU A 61 13.12 22.12 -8.18
C LEU A 61 12.20 20.98 -7.72
N ILE A 62 11.93 20.88 -6.42
CA ILE A 62 11.01 19.87 -5.84
C ILE A 62 9.54 20.31 -5.97
N LYS A 63 9.24 21.61 -5.89
CA LYS A 63 7.87 22.11 -6.13
C LYS A 63 7.37 21.82 -7.55
N ILE A 64 8.25 21.70 -8.56
CA ILE A 64 7.86 21.36 -9.95
C ILE A 64 7.14 20.00 -10.03
N PRO A 65 7.70 18.86 -9.60
CA PRO A 65 6.98 17.58 -9.59
C PRO A 65 5.80 17.58 -8.61
N ILE A 66 5.81 18.36 -7.55
CA ILE A 66 4.63 18.55 -6.68
C ILE A 66 3.47 19.12 -7.49
N ILE A 67 3.69 20.19 -8.29
CA ILE A 67 2.65 20.72 -9.21
C ILE A 67 2.17 19.60 -10.16
N GLN A 68 3.11 18.88 -10.76
CA GLN A 68 2.77 17.79 -11.68
C GLN A 68 1.80 16.79 -11.06
N TYR A 69 2.11 16.27 -9.88
CA TYR A 69 1.29 15.24 -9.24
C TYR A 69 0.04 15.82 -8.56
N MET A 70 0.12 17.04 -8.05
CA MET A 70 -1.02 17.72 -7.43
C MET A 70 -2.17 17.98 -8.39
N PHE A 71 -1.85 18.35 -9.62
CA PHE A 71 -2.84 18.66 -10.66
C PHE A 71 -3.01 17.54 -11.69
N GLY A 72 -2.39 16.37 -11.46
CA GLY A 72 -2.52 15.21 -12.33
C GLY A 72 -1.99 15.44 -13.74
N ILE A 73 -0.93 16.23 -13.90
CA ILE A 73 -0.33 16.52 -15.20
C ILE A 73 0.46 15.29 -15.68
N LYS A 74 0.23 14.88 -16.92
CA LYS A 74 0.69 13.55 -17.41
C LYS A 74 2.21 13.44 -17.61
N SER A 75 2.95 14.55 -17.74
CA SER A 75 4.39 14.52 -18.02
C SER A 75 5.09 15.78 -17.56
N MET A 76 6.39 15.68 -17.24
CA MET A 76 7.23 16.81 -16.89
C MET A 76 7.28 17.87 -18.02
N ARG A 77 7.31 17.44 -19.29
CA ARG A 77 7.28 18.37 -20.43
C ARG A 77 6.00 19.21 -20.45
N GLN A 78 4.85 18.60 -20.17
CA GLN A 78 3.59 19.33 -20.08
C GLN A 78 3.56 20.23 -18.84
N THR A 79 4.09 19.74 -17.71
CA THR A 79 4.19 20.56 -16.48
C THR A 79 4.95 21.86 -16.72
N ILE A 80 6.10 21.80 -17.40
CA ILE A 80 6.88 23.01 -17.72
C ILE A 80 6.09 23.96 -18.63
N LYS A 81 5.42 23.44 -19.67
CA LYS A 81 4.57 24.27 -20.54
C LYS A 81 3.41 24.94 -19.78
N ASP A 82 2.81 24.20 -18.85
CA ASP A 82 1.74 24.75 -18.02
C ASP A 82 2.29 25.83 -17.06
N ILE A 83 3.50 25.65 -16.49
CA ILE A 83 4.16 26.66 -15.64
C ILE A 83 4.47 27.91 -16.43
N GLU A 84 4.87 27.80 -17.70
CA GLU A 84 5.19 28.96 -18.55
C GLU A 84 4.02 29.96 -18.67
N VAL A 85 2.78 29.45 -18.68
CA VAL A 85 1.57 30.25 -18.93
C VAL A 85 0.63 30.38 -17.72
N ASN A 86 0.87 29.63 -16.64
CA ASN A 86 0.00 29.65 -15.47
C ASN A 86 0.57 30.51 -14.34
N VAL A 87 -0.09 31.61 -14.07
CA VAL A 87 0.31 32.61 -13.05
C VAL A 87 0.41 31.97 -11.65
N ALA A 88 -0.54 31.10 -11.25
CA ALA A 88 -0.54 30.49 -9.93
C ALA A 88 0.61 29.48 -9.76
N TYR A 89 1.02 28.80 -10.84
CA TYR A 89 2.17 27.91 -10.79
C TYR A 89 3.47 28.68 -10.67
N ARG A 90 3.63 29.77 -11.42
CA ARG A 90 4.78 30.68 -11.33
C ARG A 90 4.90 31.24 -9.91
N TRP A 91 3.81 31.78 -9.39
CA TRP A 91 3.73 32.30 -8.03
C TRP A 91 4.18 31.26 -6.98
N PHE A 92 3.68 30.05 -7.06
CA PHE A 92 4.03 28.99 -6.11
C PHE A 92 5.51 28.57 -6.17
N LEU A 93 6.14 28.74 -7.35
CA LEU A 93 7.57 28.47 -7.56
C LEU A 93 8.46 29.66 -7.20
N GLY A 94 7.90 30.83 -6.90
CA GLY A 94 8.67 32.06 -6.67
C GLY A 94 9.27 32.66 -7.96
N LEU A 95 8.68 32.34 -9.13
CA LEU A 95 9.09 32.89 -10.42
C LEU A 95 8.31 34.14 -10.73
N ASP A 96 8.98 35.21 -11.26
CA ASP A 96 8.33 36.40 -11.78
C ASP A 96 7.78 36.17 -13.20
N PHE A 97 7.05 37.11 -13.76
CA PHE A 97 6.45 37.05 -15.11
C PHE A 97 7.42 36.64 -16.20
N PHE A 98 8.64 37.17 -16.15
CA PHE A 98 9.67 37.02 -17.18
C PHE A 98 10.77 36.03 -16.79
N ASP A 99 10.75 35.50 -15.60
CA ASP A 99 11.76 34.51 -15.18
C ASP A 99 11.73 33.28 -16.07
N PRO A 100 12.88 32.74 -16.46
CA PRO A 100 12.94 31.55 -17.27
C PRO A 100 12.52 30.33 -16.47
N VAL A 101 11.58 29.58 -17.03
CA VAL A 101 11.17 28.29 -16.45
C VAL A 101 12.23 27.22 -16.75
N PRO A 102 12.66 26.40 -15.78
CA PRO A 102 13.64 25.35 -16.01
C PRO A 102 13.21 24.39 -17.10
N HIS A 103 14.15 23.95 -17.95
CA HIS A 103 13.85 22.97 -18.99
C HIS A 103 13.35 21.64 -18.40
N PHE A 104 12.42 20.94 -19.05
CA PHE A 104 11.80 19.71 -18.54
C PHE A 104 12.79 18.60 -18.20
N SER A 105 13.99 18.58 -18.81
CA SER A 105 15.03 17.59 -18.47
C SER A 105 15.82 17.93 -17.21
N THR A 106 15.71 19.14 -16.69
CA THR A 106 16.50 19.62 -15.55
C THR A 106 16.22 18.81 -14.30
N PHE A 107 14.95 18.56 -13.98
CA PHE A 107 14.59 17.70 -12.85
C PHE A 107 15.18 16.29 -13.02
N GLY A 108 15.02 15.68 -14.19
CA GLY A 108 15.54 14.33 -14.46
C GLY A 108 17.08 14.24 -14.36
N LYS A 109 17.81 15.28 -14.80
CA LYS A 109 19.27 15.35 -14.66
C LYS A 109 19.69 15.48 -13.19
N ASN A 110 19.02 16.34 -12.41
CA ASN A 110 19.26 16.49 -10.98
C ASN A 110 18.89 15.21 -10.21
N TYR A 111 17.75 14.60 -10.55
CA TYR A 111 17.37 13.30 -9.98
C TYR A 111 18.52 12.28 -10.14
N LYS A 112 18.99 12.07 -11.37
CA LYS A 112 20.05 11.08 -11.63
C LYS A 112 21.38 11.39 -10.95
N ARG A 113 21.72 12.67 -10.82
CA ARG A 113 23.03 13.09 -10.27
C ARG A 113 23.06 13.16 -8.74
N ARG A 114 21.94 13.49 -8.10
CA ARG A 114 21.91 13.87 -6.67
C ARG A 114 20.91 13.05 -5.86
N PHE A 115 19.79 12.61 -6.44
CA PHE A 115 18.67 12.05 -5.70
C PHE A 115 18.49 10.55 -5.95
N GLU A 116 19.05 9.99 -7.03
CA GLU A 116 18.95 8.55 -7.33
C GLU A 116 19.71 7.76 -6.26
N GLY A 117 19.08 6.72 -5.72
CA GLY A 117 19.64 5.90 -4.64
C GLY A 117 19.54 6.51 -3.25
N THR A 118 18.86 7.65 -3.11
CA THR A 118 18.61 8.27 -1.79
C THR A 118 17.13 8.12 -1.39
N ASP A 119 16.85 8.28 -0.12
CA ASP A 119 15.52 8.27 0.49
C ASP A 119 14.85 9.68 0.52
N LEU A 120 15.40 10.66 -0.22
CA LEU A 120 14.96 12.07 -0.21
C LEU A 120 13.43 12.22 -0.32
N PHE A 121 12.79 11.50 -1.25
CA PHE A 121 11.36 11.64 -1.48
C PHE A 121 10.51 10.98 -0.38
N GLU A 122 11.03 9.96 0.28
CA GLU A 122 10.44 9.37 1.48
C GLU A 122 10.54 10.35 2.65
N GLN A 123 11.68 11.02 2.82
CA GLN A 123 11.90 12.05 3.83
C GLN A 123 10.99 13.27 3.59
N ILE A 124 10.81 13.71 2.33
CA ILE A 124 9.88 14.79 1.99
C ILE A 124 8.45 14.41 2.40
N PHE A 125 8.01 13.19 2.06
CA PHE A 125 6.68 12.71 2.48
C PHE A 125 6.54 12.70 4.01
N ALA A 126 7.54 12.17 4.71
CA ALA A 126 7.56 12.08 6.18
C ALA A 126 7.52 13.48 6.84
N ASN A 127 8.29 14.45 6.34
CA ASN A 127 8.27 15.82 6.85
C ASN A 127 6.92 16.50 6.66
N ILE A 128 6.26 16.31 5.51
CA ILE A 128 4.91 16.83 5.27
C ILE A 128 3.90 16.18 6.22
N LEU A 129 4.02 14.87 6.46
CA LEU A 129 3.17 14.18 7.44
C LEU A 129 3.42 14.71 8.86
N MET A 130 4.67 14.91 9.26
CA MET A 130 5.01 15.49 10.57
C MET A 130 4.40 16.89 10.75
N GLN A 131 4.39 17.72 9.71
CA GLN A 131 3.71 19.01 9.78
C GLN A 131 2.19 18.85 9.98
N CYS A 132 1.56 17.84 9.34
CA CYS A 132 0.15 17.52 9.60
C CYS A 132 -0.09 17.07 11.05
N MET A 133 0.83 16.29 11.62
CA MET A 133 0.76 15.80 13.01
C MET A 133 0.86 16.94 14.04
N LYS A 134 1.64 17.99 13.76
CA LYS A 134 1.78 19.17 14.66
C LYS A 134 0.43 19.87 14.93
N TYR A 135 -0.58 19.68 14.10
CA TYR A 135 -1.92 20.25 14.29
C TYR A 135 -2.90 19.32 14.99
N ASP A 136 -2.45 18.20 15.56
CA ASP A 136 -3.27 17.16 16.20
C ASP A 136 -4.43 16.66 15.32
N LEU A 137 -4.15 16.52 14.02
CA LEU A 137 -5.13 16.10 13.02
C LEU A 137 -5.04 14.62 12.66
N VAL A 138 -3.94 13.98 13.02
CA VAL A 138 -3.62 12.59 12.69
C VAL A 138 -3.83 11.71 13.92
N ASP A 139 -4.62 10.66 13.77
CA ASP A 139 -4.89 9.68 14.84
C ASP A 139 -4.58 8.26 14.36
N PRO A 140 -3.36 7.77 14.61
CA PRO A 140 -2.93 6.46 14.17
C PRO A 140 -3.42 5.30 15.07
N SER A 141 -4.30 5.53 16.02
CA SER A 141 -4.86 4.49 16.91
C SER A 141 -5.52 3.34 16.11
N THR A 142 -6.09 3.66 14.96
CA THR A 142 -6.64 2.70 14.01
C THR A 142 -6.08 2.97 12.62
N VAL A 143 -5.35 2.02 12.07
CA VAL A 143 -4.68 2.14 10.77
C VAL A 143 -5.37 1.24 9.74
N PHE A 144 -5.70 1.80 8.58
CA PHE A 144 -6.27 1.10 7.45
C PHE A 144 -5.18 0.82 6.43
N VAL A 145 -5.00 -0.46 6.07
CA VAL A 145 -4.02 -0.91 5.08
C VAL A 145 -4.74 -1.52 3.90
N ASP A 146 -4.30 -1.17 2.70
CA ASP A 146 -4.81 -1.74 1.45
C ASP A 146 -3.78 -1.57 0.33
N ALA A 147 -3.94 -2.33 -0.76
CA ALA A 147 -3.08 -2.25 -1.93
C ALA A 147 -3.87 -1.91 -3.19
N THR A 148 -3.21 -1.22 -4.10
CA THR A 148 -3.76 -0.94 -5.42
C THR A 148 -2.72 -1.11 -6.51
N HIS A 149 -3.16 -1.46 -7.71
CA HIS A 149 -2.28 -1.67 -8.85
C HIS A 149 -2.22 -0.43 -9.75
N VAL A 150 -0.98 -0.04 -10.09
CA VAL A 150 -0.67 1.03 -11.04
C VAL A 150 0.00 0.44 -12.26
N LYS A 151 -0.60 0.64 -13.44
CA LYS A 151 -0.06 0.11 -14.70
C LYS A 151 1.32 0.70 -14.99
N ALA A 152 2.31 -0.18 -15.22
CA ALA A 152 3.69 0.20 -15.50
C ALA A 152 3.90 0.71 -16.94
N ALA A 153 5.00 1.46 -17.13
CA ALA A 153 5.47 1.92 -18.45
C ALA A 153 6.16 0.79 -19.21
N ALA A 154 5.52 -0.37 -19.31
CA ALA A 154 6.06 -1.58 -19.90
C ALA A 154 5.22 -2.04 -21.10
N ASN A 155 5.90 -2.51 -22.15
CA ASN A 155 5.23 -3.06 -23.31
C ASN A 155 4.84 -4.52 -23.05
N ARG A 156 3.55 -4.83 -23.11
CA ARG A 156 3.02 -6.18 -22.93
C ARG A 156 3.65 -7.23 -23.87
N LYS A 157 3.99 -6.84 -25.10
CA LYS A 157 4.59 -7.72 -26.11
C LYS A 157 6.11 -7.92 -25.94
N LYS A 158 6.79 -7.01 -25.20
CA LYS A 158 8.21 -7.07 -24.92
C LYS A 158 8.45 -7.70 -23.55
N ALA A 159 8.26 -9.01 -23.46
CA ALA A 159 8.45 -9.79 -22.25
C ALA A 159 9.31 -11.01 -22.56
N LYS A 160 10.16 -11.39 -21.62
CA LYS A 160 10.90 -12.66 -21.61
C LYS A 160 10.33 -13.56 -20.51
N ARG A 161 10.41 -14.87 -20.71
CA ARG A 161 10.14 -15.84 -19.67
C ARG A 161 11.44 -16.10 -18.92
N VAL A 162 11.40 -15.98 -17.63
CA VAL A 162 12.54 -16.21 -16.75
C VAL A 162 12.14 -17.30 -15.77
N ILE A 163 13.02 -18.29 -15.63
CA ILE A 163 12.85 -19.33 -14.64
C ILE A 163 13.38 -18.76 -13.31
N VAL A 164 12.53 -18.71 -12.31
CA VAL A 164 12.88 -18.24 -10.96
C VAL A 164 12.55 -19.31 -9.96
N ALA A 165 13.41 -19.48 -8.96
CA ALA A 165 13.12 -20.36 -7.84
C ALA A 165 11.83 -19.89 -7.14
N LYS A 166 10.97 -20.82 -6.76
CA LYS A 166 9.79 -20.57 -5.94
C LYS A 166 10.19 -20.21 -4.51
N LYS A 167 11.01 -19.20 -4.29
CA LYS A 167 11.22 -18.67 -2.96
C LYS A 167 9.91 -18.02 -2.51
N ALA A 168 9.13 -18.75 -1.77
CA ALA A 168 8.11 -18.14 -0.92
C ALA A 168 8.89 -17.33 0.12
N ALA A 169 8.84 -16.00 0.08
CA ALA A 169 9.20 -15.21 1.24
C ALA A 169 8.17 -15.57 2.33
N ARG A 170 8.56 -16.46 3.24
CA ARG A 170 7.75 -16.86 4.37
C ARG A 170 8.18 -15.99 5.54
N PHE A 171 7.26 -15.17 5.99
CA PHE A 171 7.43 -14.53 7.29
C PHE A 171 7.58 -15.60 8.33
N TYR A 172 8.51 -15.41 9.24
CA TYR A 172 8.79 -16.38 10.31
C TYR A 172 9.17 -17.78 9.79
N ASP A 173 9.89 -17.91 8.66
CA ASP A 173 10.31 -19.21 8.14
C ASP A 173 11.02 -20.03 9.22
N GLU A 174 11.95 -19.44 9.96
CA GLU A 174 12.68 -20.11 11.04
C GLU A 174 11.76 -20.43 12.23
N GLN A 175 10.95 -19.48 12.67
CA GLN A 175 10.01 -19.68 13.76
C GLN A 175 8.94 -20.72 13.40
N LEU A 176 8.37 -20.61 12.19
CA LEU A 176 7.39 -21.56 11.68
C LEU A 176 7.99 -22.97 11.63
N LYS A 177 9.22 -23.13 11.15
CA LYS A 177 9.93 -24.41 11.09
C LYS A 177 10.17 -24.99 12.48
N SER A 178 10.61 -24.14 13.43
CA SER A 178 10.79 -24.54 14.84
C SER A 178 9.47 -25.03 15.45
N GLU A 179 8.38 -24.25 15.29
CA GLU A 179 7.07 -24.61 15.84
C GLU A 179 6.46 -25.84 15.14
N ILE A 180 6.68 -26.04 13.84
CA ILE A 180 6.29 -27.26 13.12
C ILE A 180 7.03 -28.47 13.70
N ASN A 181 8.34 -28.36 13.93
CA ASN A 181 9.13 -29.47 14.48
C ASN A 181 8.69 -29.81 15.90
N ALA A 182 8.45 -28.83 16.75
CA ALA A 182 7.91 -29.01 18.09
C ALA A 182 6.53 -29.70 18.08
N ASP A 183 5.64 -29.27 17.16
CA ASP A 183 4.33 -29.88 16.97
C ASP A 183 4.44 -31.35 16.51
N ARG A 184 5.35 -31.63 15.58
CA ARG A 184 5.59 -33.01 15.11
C ARG A 184 6.13 -33.91 16.21
N GLU A 185 7.09 -33.44 17.03
CA GLU A 185 7.65 -34.15 18.16
C GLU A 185 6.58 -34.44 19.20
N ALA A 186 5.70 -33.48 19.54
CA ALA A 186 4.57 -33.67 20.44
C ALA A 186 3.62 -34.78 19.96
N HIS A 187 3.52 -35.01 18.66
CA HIS A 187 2.74 -36.09 18.04
C HIS A 187 3.57 -37.35 17.71
N GLY A 188 4.79 -37.47 18.23
CA GLY A 188 5.66 -38.63 18.01
C GLY A 188 6.15 -38.77 16.57
N LYS A 189 6.22 -37.69 15.79
CA LYS A 189 6.73 -37.66 14.43
C LYS A 189 8.16 -37.08 14.40
N LYS A 190 8.98 -37.57 13.45
CA LYS A 190 10.32 -37.05 13.24
C LYS A 190 10.26 -35.58 12.76
N PRO A 191 11.24 -34.74 13.15
CA PRO A 191 11.40 -33.40 12.61
C PRO A 191 11.46 -33.40 11.09
N LEU A 192 11.12 -32.28 10.47
CA LEU A 192 11.30 -32.11 9.04
C LEU A 192 12.79 -32.05 8.68
N ARG A 193 13.21 -32.89 7.74
CA ARG A 193 14.56 -32.80 7.17
C ARG A 193 14.76 -31.51 6.39
N ASP A 194 15.96 -30.95 6.43
CA ASP A 194 16.33 -29.84 5.56
C ASP A 194 16.39 -30.32 4.11
N ARG A 195 16.02 -29.44 3.17
CA ARG A 195 16.05 -29.79 1.73
C ARG A 195 17.45 -30.01 1.18
N ASP A 196 18.46 -29.46 1.87
CA ASP A 196 19.85 -29.53 1.45
C ASP A 196 20.53 -30.87 1.83
N GLU A 197 19.88 -31.72 2.64
CA GLU A 197 20.40 -33.04 3.04
C GLU A 197 19.95 -34.19 2.12
N ASP A 198 18.95 -33.98 1.26
CA ASP A 198 18.41 -35.03 0.39
C ASP A 198 19.17 -35.19 -0.95
N ASP A 199 20.15 -34.30 -1.27
CA ASP A 199 20.89 -34.32 -2.55
C ASP A 199 22.25 -35.04 -2.51
N ASN A 200 22.60 -35.73 -1.41
CA ASN A 200 23.93 -36.36 -1.26
C ASN A 200 23.98 -37.89 -1.53
N ASP A 201 22.93 -38.48 -2.04
CA ASP A 201 22.99 -39.90 -2.45
C ASP A 201 22.58 -40.03 -3.92
N ASN A 202 23.42 -39.57 -4.85
CA ASN A 202 23.81 -40.27 -6.08
C ASN A 202 24.73 -39.41 -6.96
N ASP A 203 25.85 -40.04 -7.23
CA ASP A 203 26.89 -39.67 -8.20
C ASP A 203 26.29 -39.33 -9.57
N SER A 204 26.32 -38.03 -9.98
CA SER A 204 26.61 -37.63 -11.37
C SER A 204 26.66 -36.10 -11.50
N ASP A 205 27.72 -35.65 -12.09
CA ASP A 205 28.13 -34.31 -12.45
C ASP A 205 27.03 -33.51 -13.22
N SER A 206 26.22 -32.72 -12.51
CA SER A 206 25.49 -31.55 -13.04
C SER A 206 24.67 -30.94 -11.89
N PRO A 207 24.63 -29.57 -11.67
CA PRO A 207 23.76 -28.96 -10.68
C PRO A 207 22.32 -29.00 -11.14
N SER A 208 21.61 -30.07 -10.86
CA SER A 208 20.17 -30.22 -11.13
C SER A 208 19.38 -29.61 -9.97
N VAL A 209 18.90 -28.37 -10.17
CA VAL A 209 17.85 -27.80 -9.32
C VAL A 209 16.59 -28.68 -9.46
N PRO A 210 15.97 -29.15 -8.37
CA PRO A 210 14.77 -29.99 -8.46
C PRO A 210 13.67 -29.30 -9.27
N SER A 211 13.15 -29.93 -10.29
CA SER A 211 12.17 -29.38 -11.24
C SER A 211 10.86 -28.88 -10.62
N GLY A 212 10.61 -29.22 -9.35
CA GLY A 212 9.44 -28.82 -8.57
C GLY A 212 9.47 -27.39 -8.00
N ASP A 213 10.66 -26.81 -7.85
CA ASP A 213 10.85 -25.49 -7.21
C ASP A 213 11.03 -24.32 -8.19
N LEU A 214 10.96 -24.59 -9.49
CA LEU A 214 11.08 -23.59 -10.54
C LEU A 214 9.70 -23.13 -11.02
N LYS A 215 9.55 -21.81 -11.18
CA LYS A 215 8.35 -21.19 -11.76
C LYS A 215 8.73 -20.27 -12.91
N GLU A 216 8.08 -20.45 -14.06
CA GLU A 216 8.17 -19.45 -15.12
C GLU A 216 7.55 -18.13 -14.67
N LYS A 217 8.35 -17.07 -14.73
CA LYS A 217 7.91 -15.69 -14.49
C LYS A 217 8.03 -14.91 -15.79
N LYS A 218 6.95 -14.19 -16.12
CA LYS A 218 6.95 -13.24 -17.24
C LYS A 218 7.55 -11.92 -16.77
N GLU A 219 8.67 -11.51 -17.34
CA GLU A 219 9.40 -10.30 -16.96
C GLU A 219 9.42 -9.32 -18.13
N SER A 220 9.19 -8.03 -17.84
CA SER A 220 9.27 -6.98 -18.85
C SER A 220 10.72 -6.66 -19.21
N THR A 221 11.05 -6.57 -20.49
CA THR A 221 12.39 -6.10 -20.92
C THR A 221 12.55 -4.59 -20.81
N THR A 222 11.46 -3.84 -20.68
CA THR A 222 11.48 -2.36 -20.58
C THR A 222 11.40 -1.84 -19.16
N ASP A 223 10.83 -2.63 -18.24
CA ASP A 223 10.68 -2.32 -16.81
C ASP A 223 10.70 -3.63 -16.00
N PRO A 224 11.90 -4.22 -15.77
CA PRO A 224 12.03 -5.54 -15.14
C PRO A 224 11.49 -5.61 -13.71
N GLU A 225 11.49 -4.48 -12.98
CA GLU A 225 10.99 -4.41 -11.60
C GLU A 225 9.47 -4.39 -11.51
N SER A 226 8.76 -4.21 -12.64
CA SER A 226 7.32 -4.34 -12.69
C SER A 226 6.88 -5.81 -12.73
N GLY A 227 5.77 -6.13 -12.08
CA GLY A 227 5.21 -7.49 -12.05
C GLY A 227 4.13 -7.70 -13.10
N TRP A 228 4.07 -8.94 -13.66
CA TRP A 228 2.96 -9.32 -14.53
C TRP A 228 1.70 -9.55 -13.70
N PHE A 229 0.74 -8.66 -13.84
CA PHE A 229 -0.50 -8.67 -13.09
C PHE A 229 -1.67 -9.13 -13.97
N HIS A 230 -2.45 -10.05 -13.43
CA HIS A 230 -3.66 -10.59 -14.05
C HIS A 230 -4.87 -10.28 -13.17
N LYS A 231 -5.86 -9.57 -13.71
CA LYS A 231 -7.11 -9.29 -13.01
C LYS A 231 -8.30 -9.71 -13.88
N GLY A 232 -8.93 -10.82 -13.50
CA GLY A 232 -10.03 -11.40 -14.24
C GLY A 232 -9.61 -11.91 -15.64
N GLU A 233 -10.55 -12.34 -16.45
CA GLU A 233 -10.28 -13.00 -17.72
C GLU A 233 -9.65 -12.12 -18.81
N HIS A 234 -9.66 -10.79 -18.65
CA HIS A 234 -9.35 -9.87 -19.76
C HIS A 234 -8.28 -8.80 -19.49
N LYS A 235 -7.70 -8.71 -18.30
CA LYS A 235 -6.70 -7.67 -17.99
C LYS A 235 -5.36 -8.26 -17.52
N GLU A 236 -4.49 -8.47 -18.47
CA GLU A 236 -3.10 -8.81 -18.24
C GLU A 236 -2.21 -7.60 -18.53
N VAL A 237 -1.50 -7.09 -17.57
CA VAL A 237 -0.62 -5.93 -17.72
C VAL A 237 0.59 -6.05 -16.79
N PHE A 238 1.69 -5.39 -17.15
CA PHE A 238 2.73 -5.11 -16.17
C PHE A 238 2.27 -3.98 -15.24
N ALA A 239 2.42 -4.17 -13.94
CA ALA A 239 1.99 -3.24 -12.92
C ALA A 239 2.91 -3.23 -11.71
N TYR A 240 2.81 -2.17 -10.92
CA TYR A 240 3.29 -2.10 -9.56
C TYR A 240 2.11 -2.22 -8.60
N ALA A 241 2.26 -2.98 -7.53
CA ALA A 241 1.39 -2.92 -6.38
C ALA A 241 1.86 -1.76 -5.49
N VAL A 242 0.95 -0.85 -5.20
CA VAL A 242 1.14 0.27 -4.27
C VAL A 242 0.33 -0.04 -3.04
N GLU A 243 1.02 -0.31 -1.97
CA GLU A 243 0.44 -0.53 -0.66
C GLU A 243 0.50 0.78 0.13
N ALA A 244 -0.56 1.13 0.82
CA ALA A 244 -0.62 2.34 1.62
C ALA A 244 -1.32 2.08 2.96
N ALA A 245 -0.92 2.85 3.96
CA ALA A 245 -1.54 2.89 5.27
C ALA A 245 -2.06 4.29 5.54
N CYS A 246 -3.28 4.39 6.06
CA CYS A 246 -3.84 5.66 6.50
C CYS A 246 -4.53 5.51 7.86
N ASP A 247 -4.69 6.63 8.55
CA ASP A 247 -5.43 6.69 9.80
C ASP A 247 -6.96 6.69 9.59
N ARG A 248 -7.70 6.69 10.70
CA ARG A 248 -9.19 6.72 10.70
C ARG A 248 -9.81 7.96 10.05
N TYR A 249 -9.04 9.00 9.87
CA TYR A 249 -9.48 10.22 9.18
C TYR A 249 -9.02 10.28 7.73
N GLY A 250 -8.24 9.29 7.26
CA GLY A 250 -7.69 9.24 5.91
C GLY A 250 -6.47 10.13 5.72
N TRP A 251 -5.64 10.32 6.75
CA TRP A 251 -4.28 10.81 6.60
C TRP A 251 -3.37 9.67 6.19
N ILE A 252 -2.63 9.84 5.12
CA ILE A 252 -1.71 8.80 4.65
C ILE A 252 -0.48 8.83 5.54
N LEU A 253 -0.22 7.70 6.22
CA LEU A 253 0.87 7.55 7.18
C LEU A 253 2.13 7.00 6.53
N GLU A 254 1.99 5.97 5.69
CA GLU A 254 3.10 5.29 5.01
C GLU A 254 2.66 4.63 3.71
N TYR A 255 3.64 4.23 2.92
CA TYR A 255 3.44 3.46 1.69
C TYR A 255 4.62 2.54 1.37
N SER A 256 4.35 1.52 0.57
CA SER A 256 5.36 0.63 -0.01
C SER A 256 5.04 0.30 -1.47
N ILE A 257 6.08 -0.07 -2.23
CA ILE A 257 5.95 -0.39 -3.66
C ILE A 257 6.50 -1.79 -3.89
N HIS A 258 5.73 -2.60 -4.61
CA HIS A 258 6.07 -3.97 -4.93
C HIS A 258 5.77 -4.28 -6.40
N PRO A 259 6.40 -5.34 -6.98
CA PRO A 259 5.97 -5.87 -8.26
C PRO A 259 4.48 -6.29 -8.21
N GLY A 260 3.73 -5.98 -9.26
CA GLY A 260 2.26 -6.19 -9.26
C GLY A 260 1.80 -7.65 -9.23
N ASN A 261 2.71 -8.61 -9.29
CA ASN A 261 2.44 -10.05 -9.18
C ASN A 261 2.69 -10.62 -7.78
N GLU A 262 3.12 -9.80 -6.84
CA GLU A 262 3.25 -10.21 -5.43
C GLU A 262 1.88 -10.11 -4.74
N HIS A 263 1.61 -11.09 -3.89
CA HIS A 263 0.36 -11.15 -3.13
C HIS A 263 0.45 -10.25 -1.91
N ASP A 264 -0.64 -9.58 -1.56
CA ASP A 264 -0.72 -8.60 -0.45
C ASP A 264 -0.22 -9.19 0.89
N SER A 265 -0.46 -10.48 1.15
CA SER A 265 0.06 -11.16 2.35
C SER A 265 1.59 -11.30 2.39
N LYS A 266 2.28 -11.17 1.24
CA LYS A 266 3.74 -11.21 1.17
C LYS A 266 4.37 -9.83 1.28
N THR A 267 3.63 -8.81 0.90
CA THR A 267 4.10 -7.42 0.91
C THR A 267 3.82 -6.72 2.22
N PHE A 268 2.80 -7.18 2.96
CA PHE A 268 2.35 -6.59 4.21
C PHE A 268 3.45 -6.25 5.23
N PRO A 269 4.45 -7.09 5.49
CA PRO A 269 5.45 -6.75 6.47
C PRO A 269 6.29 -5.52 6.13
N ALA A 270 6.51 -5.28 4.85
CA ALA A 270 7.26 -4.09 4.43
C ALA A 270 6.51 -2.78 4.79
N ILE A 271 5.18 -2.77 4.71
CA ILE A 271 4.37 -1.63 5.17
C ILE A 271 4.21 -1.66 6.70
N TYR A 272 4.08 -2.86 7.29
CA TYR A 272 3.93 -3.03 8.71
C TYR A 272 5.13 -2.50 9.49
N ASP A 273 6.36 -2.81 9.08
CA ASP A 273 7.59 -2.29 9.70
C ASP A 273 7.63 -0.76 9.68
N LYS A 274 7.09 -0.12 8.65
CA LYS A 274 7.01 1.34 8.55
C LYS A 274 5.94 1.94 9.48
N ILE A 275 4.82 1.25 9.70
CA ILE A 275 3.71 1.78 10.52
C ILE A 275 3.84 1.45 12.01
N LYS A 276 4.67 0.50 12.40
CA LYS A 276 4.94 0.16 13.82
C LYS A 276 5.33 1.38 14.66
N LYS A 277 6.10 2.31 14.11
CA LYS A 277 6.52 3.55 14.80
C LYS A 277 5.35 4.42 15.28
N PHE A 278 4.17 4.24 14.74
CA PHE A 278 2.96 4.98 15.15
C PHE A 278 2.17 4.28 16.25
N ASN A 279 2.60 3.10 16.72
CA ASN A 279 1.97 2.29 17.76
C ASN A 279 0.45 2.11 17.55
N PRO A 280 -0.02 1.56 16.42
CA PRO A 280 -1.43 1.38 16.17
C PRO A 280 -2.06 0.39 17.14
N GLY A 281 -3.23 0.72 17.71
CA GLY A 281 -4.00 -0.22 18.52
C GLY A 281 -4.80 -1.23 17.70
N ALA A 282 -5.15 -0.87 16.45
CA ALA A 282 -5.85 -1.75 15.52
C ALA A 282 -5.38 -1.54 14.09
N ILE A 283 -5.31 -2.63 13.32
CA ILE A 283 -5.05 -2.61 11.87
C ILE A 283 -6.22 -3.25 11.14
N VAL A 284 -6.78 -2.49 10.20
CA VAL A 284 -7.92 -2.86 9.35
C VAL A 284 -7.42 -3.16 7.95
N ALA A 285 -7.61 -4.37 7.48
CA ALA A 285 -7.17 -4.79 6.14
C ALA A 285 -8.19 -5.72 5.46
N ASP A 286 -8.03 -5.96 4.17
CA ASP A 286 -8.96 -6.80 3.41
C ASP A 286 -8.72 -8.31 3.62
N ALA A 287 -9.54 -9.16 2.96
CA ALA A 287 -9.43 -10.61 3.04
C ALA A 287 -8.11 -11.18 2.48
N GLY A 288 -7.39 -10.42 1.66
CA GLY A 288 -6.07 -10.80 1.12
C GLY A 288 -5.01 -10.88 2.19
N TYR A 289 -5.11 -10.04 3.21
CA TYR A 289 -4.19 -9.99 4.35
C TYR A 289 -4.51 -11.00 5.45
N LYS A 290 -5.71 -11.57 5.45
CA LYS A 290 -6.14 -12.55 6.48
C LYS A 290 -5.43 -13.88 6.28
N THR A 291 -4.26 -14.03 6.90
CA THR A 291 -3.43 -15.25 6.92
C THR A 291 -2.96 -15.55 8.33
N PRO A 292 -2.67 -16.83 8.67
CA PRO A 292 -2.20 -17.17 10.01
C PRO A 292 -0.96 -16.40 10.46
N ALA A 293 -0.01 -16.19 9.56
CA ALA A 293 1.23 -15.45 9.85
C ALA A 293 0.98 -13.97 10.19
N ILE A 294 0.11 -13.28 9.44
CA ILE A 294 -0.24 -11.89 9.71
C ILE A 294 -1.08 -11.77 10.99
N ALA A 295 -2.02 -12.70 11.20
CA ALA A 295 -2.82 -12.74 12.43
C ALA A 295 -1.93 -12.90 13.67
N LYS A 296 -0.98 -13.85 13.62
CA LYS A 296 0.01 -14.06 14.69
C LYS A 296 0.84 -12.81 14.92
N MET A 297 1.42 -12.23 13.86
CA MET A 297 2.23 -11.02 13.94
C MET A 297 1.53 -9.86 14.67
N LEU A 298 0.31 -9.58 14.28
CA LEU A 298 -0.44 -8.46 14.86
C LEU A 298 -0.83 -8.74 16.31
N ILE A 299 -1.31 -9.94 16.60
CA ILE A 299 -1.75 -10.30 17.95
C ILE A 299 -0.57 -10.38 18.94
N ASP A 300 0.57 -10.93 18.52
CA ASP A 300 1.78 -11.00 19.34
C ASP A 300 2.34 -9.60 19.65
N ASP A 301 2.23 -8.65 18.72
CA ASP A 301 2.59 -7.24 18.93
C ASP A 301 1.48 -6.44 19.69
N GLY A 302 0.41 -7.10 20.17
CA GLY A 302 -0.68 -6.47 20.92
C GLY A 302 -1.65 -5.64 20.06
N ILE A 303 -1.61 -5.79 18.74
CA ILE A 303 -2.44 -5.03 17.79
C ILE A 303 -3.69 -5.84 17.45
N THR A 304 -4.83 -5.19 17.46
CA THR A 304 -6.13 -5.80 17.11
C THR A 304 -6.27 -5.92 15.58
N PRO A 305 -6.29 -7.15 15.01
CA PRO A 305 -6.51 -7.35 13.59
C PRO A 305 -8.00 -7.26 13.24
N VAL A 306 -8.39 -6.33 12.38
CA VAL A 306 -9.77 -6.18 11.92
C VAL A 306 -9.87 -6.64 10.48
N PHE A 307 -10.29 -7.89 10.29
CA PHE A 307 -10.41 -8.56 8.99
C PHE A 307 -11.87 -8.90 8.67
N PRO A 308 -12.25 -8.96 7.38
CA PRO A 308 -13.56 -9.42 6.99
C PRO A 308 -13.69 -10.95 7.09
N TYR A 309 -14.93 -11.41 6.98
CA TYR A 309 -15.15 -12.85 6.78
C TYR A 309 -14.56 -13.31 5.44
N LYS A 310 -13.80 -14.40 5.49
CA LYS A 310 -13.27 -15.06 4.29
C LYS A 310 -13.97 -16.43 4.15
N ALA A 311 -14.85 -16.54 3.17
CA ALA A 311 -15.55 -17.78 2.90
C ALA A 311 -14.57 -18.89 2.51
N PRO A 312 -14.67 -20.09 3.08
CA PRO A 312 -13.89 -21.24 2.62
C PRO A 312 -14.18 -21.56 1.15
N MET A 313 -13.11 -21.87 0.40
CA MET A 313 -13.24 -22.27 -1.01
C MET A 313 -13.66 -23.75 -1.07
N THR A 314 -14.94 -24.00 -0.89
CA THR A 314 -15.52 -25.35 -0.98
C THR A 314 -16.33 -25.47 -2.26
N LYS A 315 -16.19 -26.58 -3.00
CA LYS A 315 -17.01 -26.88 -4.17
C LYS A 315 -18.49 -26.95 -3.77
N LYS A 316 -19.36 -26.46 -4.65
CA LYS A 316 -20.82 -26.53 -4.45
C LYS A 316 -21.25 -27.99 -4.26
N GLY A 317 -22.03 -28.27 -3.21
CA GLY A 317 -22.51 -29.62 -2.88
C GLY A 317 -21.59 -30.41 -1.96
N PHE A 318 -20.42 -29.84 -1.55
CA PHE A 318 -19.53 -30.47 -0.58
C PHE A 318 -19.64 -29.82 0.80
N PHE A 319 -19.46 -30.66 1.84
CA PHE A 319 -19.37 -30.18 3.22
C PHE A 319 -18.30 -29.12 3.39
N ARG A 320 -18.65 -28.04 4.06
CA ARG A 320 -17.74 -26.94 4.37
C ARG A 320 -16.88 -27.27 5.58
N LYS A 321 -15.75 -26.60 5.75
CA LYS A 321 -14.79 -26.85 6.82
C LYS A 321 -15.43 -26.79 8.22
N TYR A 322 -16.38 -25.89 8.44
CA TYR A 322 -17.04 -25.71 9.73
C TYR A 322 -18.05 -26.83 10.08
N GLU A 323 -18.40 -27.68 9.12
CA GLU A 323 -19.24 -28.85 9.35
C GLU A 323 -18.43 -30.03 9.91
N TYR A 324 -17.09 -29.91 9.92
CA TYR A 324 -16.19 -30.82 10.62
C TYR A 324 -15.83 -30.19 11.95
N VAL A 325 -16.25 -30.78 13.07
CA VAL A 325 -16.03 -30.25 14.42
C VAL A 325 -14.65 -30.67 14.90
N TYR A 326 -13.83 -29.70 15.33
CA TYR A 326 -12.54 -29.97 15.95
C TYR A 326 -12.72 -30.21 17.43
N ASP A 327 -12.23 -31.34 17.90
CA ASP A 327 -12.12 -31.70 19.32
C ASP A 327 -10.70 -31.41 19.78
N GLU A 328 -10.55 -30.40 20.63
CA GLU A 328 -9.25 -29.93 21.11
C GLU A 328 -8.65 -30.93 22.13
N TYR A 329 -9.47 -31.61 22.93
CA TYR A 329 -9.00 -32.53 23.95
C TYR A 329 -8.40 -33.81 23.33
N PHE A 330 -9.04 -34.34 22.28
CA PHE A 330 -8.57 -35.56 21.60
C PHE A 330 -7.72 -35.22 20.35
N ASP A 331 -7.49 -33.97 20.05
CA ASP A 331 -6.80 -33.51 18.83
C ASP A 331 -7.27 -34.25 17.56
N CYS A 332 -8.56 -34.18 17.28
CA CYS A 332 -9.16 -34.87 16.15
C CYS A 332 -10.28 -34.01 15.52
N TYR A 333 -10.68 -34.36 14.32
CA TYR A 333 -11.90 -33.82 13.71
C TYR A 333 -13.01 -34.88 13.73
N ILE A 334 -14.24 -34.44 13.99
CA ILE A 334 -15.45 -35.24 13.88
C ILE A 334 -16.15 -34.83 12.59
N CYS A 335 -16.43 -35.78 11.69
CA CYS A 335 -17.13 -35.54 10.44
C CYS A 335 -18.65 -35.47 10.65
N PRO A 336 -19.45 -34.97 9.66
CA PRO A 336 -20.90 -34.92 9.72
C PRO A 336 -21.58 -36.29 9.94
N ASN A 337 -20.88 -37.40 9.71
CA ASN A 337 -21.32 -38.76 10.02
C ASN A 337 -20.76 -39.29 11.36
N ASN A 338 -20.37 -38.40 12.27
CA ASN A 338 -19.85 -38.73 13.59
C ASN A 338 -18.63 -39.68 13.60
N GLN A 339 -17.83 -39.68 12.52
CA GLN A 339 -16.59 -40.45 12.45
C GLN A 339 -15.38 -39.58 12.71
N ILE A 340 -14.35 -40.13 13.33
CA ILE A 340 -13.15 -39.44 13.76
C ILE A 340 -12.15 -39.39 12.60
N LEU A 341 -11.63 -38.19 12.30
CA LEU A 341 -10.45 -37.98 11.48
C LEU A 341 -9.25 -37.79 12.43
N LYS A 342 -8.30 -38.70 12.34
CA LYS A 342 -7.12 -38.69 13.22
C LYS A 342 -5.99 -37.85 12.64
N TYR A 343 -5.19 -37.24 13.51
CA TYR A 343 -3.95 -36.59 13.14
C TYR A 343 -3.01 -37.59 12.43
N THR A 344 -2.41 -37.16 11.35
CA THR A 344 -1.44 -37.94 10.57
C THR A 344 -0.06 -37.33 10.52
N THR A 345 0.02 -36.04 10.23
CA THR A 345 1.29 -35.32 10.13
C THR A 345 1.05 -33.80 10.13
N THR A 346 2.10 -33.03 10.39
CA THR A 346 2.14 -31.61 10.12
C THR A 346 3.07 -31.37 8.94
N ASN A 347 2.53 -30.76 7.89
CA ASN A 347 3.26 -30.53 6.65
C ASN A 347 4.21 -29.32 6.74
N ARG A 348 5.05 -29.11 5.71
CA ARG A 348 6.04 -28.02 5.67
C ARG A 348 5.40 -26.61 5.64
N ASP A 349 4.12 -26.50 5.34
CA ASP A 349 3.38 -25.24 5.34
C ASP A 349 2.72 -24.92 6.70
N GLY A 350 2.95 -25.76 7.71
CA GLY A 350 2.41 -25.61 9.06
C GLY A 350 0.98 -26.11 9.23
N TYR A 351 0.47 -26.91 8.29
CA TYR A 351 -0.86 -27.50 8.44
C TYR A 351 -0.78 -28.90 9.02
N ARG A 352 -1.43 -29.12 10.17
CA ARG A 352 -1.78 -30.44 10.69
C ARG A 352 -2.78 -31.08 9.74
N GLU A 353 -2.56 -32.33 9.38
CA GLU A 353 -3.38 -33.09 8.48
C GLU A 353 -4.14 -34.15 9.26
N TYR A 354 -5.47 -34.12 9.17
CA TYR A 354 -6.37 -35.11 9.81
C TYR A 354 -7.06 -35.90 8.71
N LYS A 355 -6.94 -37.23 8.79
CA LYS A 355 -7.46 -38.14 7.76
C LYS A 355 -8.52 -39.08 8.32
N SER A 356 -9.55 -39.31 7.51
CA SER A 356 -10.56 -40.30 7.80
C SER A 356 -10.07 -41.71 7.49
N ASP A 357 -10.72 -42.72 8.06
CA ASP A 357 -10.49 -44.14 7.72
C ASP A 357 -11.19 -44.46 6.39
N PRO A 358 -10.44 -44.89 5.35
CA PRO A 358 -11.02 -45.26 4.06
C PRO A 358 -12.08 -46.37 4.14
N GLY A 359 -11.85 -47.37 4.98
CA GLY A 359 -12.77 -48.49 5.11
C GLY A 359 -14.14 -48.11 5.66
N ILE A 360 -14.17 -47.15 6.60
CA ILE A 360 -15.41 -46.57 7.11
C ILE A 360 -16.08 -45.68 6.07
N CYS A 361 -15.27 -44.89 5.32
CA CYS A 361 -15.79 -43.95 4.35
C CYS A 361 -16.35 -44.59 3.08
N GLU A 362 -15.88 -45.77 2.70
CA GLU A 362 -16.34 -46.52 1.52
C GLU A 362 -17.86 -46.78 1.56
N SER A 363 -18.39 -47.13 2.74
CA SER A 363 -19.83 -47.40 2.95
C SER A 363 -20.61 -46.15 3.44
N CYS A 364 -19.99 -44.97 3.48
CA CYS A 364 -20.61 -43.79 4.06
C CYS A 364 -21.67 -43.20 3.13
N PRO A 365 -22.91 -42.94 3.62
CA PRO A 365 -23.99 -42.36 2.80
C PRO A 365 -23.70 -40.93 2.30
N TYR A 366 -22.78 -40.24 2.96
CA TYR A 366 -22.39 -38.87 2.61
C TYR A 366 -21.10 -38.79 1.79
N LEU A 367 -20.55 -39.91 1.31
CA LEU A 367 -19.27 -39.96 0.59
C LEU A 367 -19.22 -38.96 -0.57
N SER A 368 -20.28 -38.88 -1.39
CA SER A 368 -20.39 -37.99 -2.56
C SER A 368 -20.35 -36.51 -2.22
N GLN A 369 -20.75 -36.13 -0.99
CA GLN A 369 -20.73 -34.75 -0.50
C GLN A 369 -19.47 -34.46 0.35
N CYS A 370 -18.68 -35.50 0.66
CA CYS A 370 -17.53 -35.40 1.54
C CYS A 370 -16.22 -35.31 0.75
N THR A 371 -15.95 -36.28 -0.16
CA THR A 371 -14.68 -36.37 -0.87
C THR A 371 -14.83 -36.91 -2.28
N GLN A 372 -13.90 -36.54 -3.17
CA GLN A 372 -13.74 -37.12 -4.52
C GLN A 372 -12.43 -37.92 -4.63
N SER A 373 -11.81 -38.24 -3.48
CA SER A 373 -10.58 -39.03 -3.48
C SER A 373 -10.88 -40.44 -3.96
N GLN A 374 -10.03 -40.99 -4.80
CA GLN A 374 -10.12 -42.40 -5.27
C GLN A 374 -10.04 -43.40 -4.13
N ASN A 375 -9.34 -43.05 -3.03
CA ASN A 375 -9.18 -43.88 -1.84
C ASN A 375 -10.28 -43.59 -0.81
N HIS A 376 -11.39 -42.95 -1.17
CA HIS A 376 -12.50 -42.59 -0.28
C HIS A 376 -12.08 -41.83 0.99
N GLN A 377 -10.85 -41.33 1.08
CA GLN A 377 -10.30 -40.68 2.26
C GLN A 377 -10.55 -39.17 2.23
N LYS A 378 -11.10 -38.64 3.32
CA LYS A 378 -11.21 -37.19 3.56
C LYS A 378 -9.99 -36.69 4.29
N LEU A 379 -9.44 -35.58 3.80
CA LEU A 379 -8.41 -34.81 4.45
C LEU A 379 -8.99 -33.45 4.92
N VAL A 380 -8.81 -33.14 6.21
CA VAL A 380 -9.09 -31.84 6.80
C VAL A 380 -7.77 -31.30 7.37
N THR A 381 -7.51 -30.03 7.17
CA THR A 381 -6.26 -29.39 7.63
C THR A 381 -6.52 -28.30 8.64
N ARG A 382 -5.66 -28.20 9.68
CA ARG A 382 -5.65 -27.11 10.68
C ARG A 382 -4.24 -26.54 10.76
N HIS A 383 -4.09 -25.22 10.59
CA HIS A 383 -2.78 -24.59 10.73
C HIS A 383 -2.36 -24.59 12.21
N ILE A 384 -1.05 -24.72 12.50
CA ILE A 384 -0.54 -24.66 13.89
C ILE A 384 -0.89 -23.33 14.57
N TRP A 385 -1.03 -22.25 13.80
CA TRP A 385 -1.49 -20.93 14.25
C TRP A 385 -2.98 -20.68 14.00
N GLN A 386 -3.80 -21.72 14.00
CA GLN A 386 -5.24 -21.57 13.76
C GLN A 386 -5.91 -20.76 14.88
N ASP A 387 -5.43 -20.86 16.11
CA ASP A 387 -5.98 -20.14 17.25
C ASP A 387 -5.92 -18.61 17.07
N TYR A 388 -4.88 -18.10 16.39
CA TYR A 388 -4.83 -16.68 16.00
C TYR A 388 -5.91 -16.33 14.97
N MET A 389 -6.22 -17.24 14.05
CA MET A 389 -7.31 -17.07 13.09
C MET A 389 -8.68 -17.10 13.76
N ASP A 390 -8.86 -17.98 14.74
CA ASP A 390 -10.09 -18.11 15.51
C ASP A 390 -10.30 -16.82 16.36
N ARG A 391 -9.23 -16.30 17.00
CA ARG A 391 -9.27 -14.98 17.65
C ARG A 391 -9.63 -13.84 16.70
N CYS A 392 -9.17 -13.85 15.44
CA CYS A 392 -9.60 -12.86 14.44
C CYS A 392 -11.11 -12.93 14.15
N GLU A 393 -11.70 -14.15 14.18
CA GLU A 393 -13.16 -14.29 14.05
C GLU A 393 -13.89 -13.74 15.27
N ASP A 394 -13.41 -14.01 16.50
CA ASP A 394 -13.98 -13.46 17.73
C ASP A 394 -13.94 -11.92 17.72
N ILE A 395 -12.81 -11.34 17.34
CA ILE A 395 -12.68 -9.88 17.17
C ILE A 395 -13.70 -9.38 16.16
N ARG A 396 -13.86 -10.05 15.03
CA ARG A 396 -14.83 -9.66 13.99
C ARG A 396 -16.27 -9.63 14.49
N HIS A 397 -16.61 -10.53 15.43
CA HIS A 397 -17.93 -10.60 16.05
C HIS A 397 -18.12 -9.63 17.21
N THR A 398 -17.06 -8.98 17.68
CA THR A 398 -17.16 -7.97 18.73
C THR A 398 -17.98 -6.76 18.24
N THR A 399 -18.84 -6.23 19.11
CA THR A 399 -19.70 -5.08 18.81
C THR A 399 -18.89 -3.89 18.31
N GLY A 400 -19.32 -3.28 17.21
CA GLY A 400 -18.67 -2.11 16.59
C GLY A 400 -17.55 -2.43 15.60
N MET A 401 -16.99 -3.65 15.57
CA MET A 401 -15.89 -3.99 14.64
C MET A 401 -16.30 -3.96 13.18
N LYS A 402 -17.56 -4.29 12.88
CA LYS A 402 -18.11 -4.14 11.53
C LYS A 402 -18.09 -2.69 11.07
N ASP A 403 -18.47 -1.75 11.92
CA ASP A 403 -18.49 -0.31 11.59
C ASP A 403 -17.06 0.22 11.38
N VAL A 404 -16.10 -0.27 12.18
CA VAL A 404 -14.67 0.03 11.99
C VAL A 404 -14.20 -0.48 10.63
N TYR A 405 -14.55 -1.72 10.26
CA TYR A 405 -14.19 -2.28 8.95
C TYR A 405 -14.81 -1.50 7.79
N ASP A 406 -16.08 -1.12 7.88
CA ASP A 406 -16.80 -0.41 6.82
C ASP A 406 -16.22 0.98 6.52
N LYS A 407 -15.52 1.61 7.49
CA LYS A 407 -14.79 2.87 7.28
C LYS A 407 -13.68 2.80 6.22
N ARG A 408 -13.25 1.61 5.79
CA ARG A 408 -12.30 1.45 4.67
C ARG A 408 -12.77 2.17 3.42
N LYS A 409 -14.07 2.16 3.13
CA LYS A 409 -14.68 2.81 1.95
C LYS A 409 -14.46 4.32 1.96
N GLU A 410 -14.54 4.92 3.13
CA GLU A 410 -14.40 6.37 3.33
C GLU A 410 -12.95 6.83 3.50
N THR A 411 -12.05 5.90 3.83
CA THR A 411 -10.64 6.15 4.11
C THR A 411 -9.76 5.65 2.96
N ILE A 412 -9.17 4.47 3.08
CA ILE A 412 -8.13 3.98 2.17
C ILE A 412 -8.63 3.77 0.72
N GLU A 413 -9.85 3.24 0.54
CA GLU A 413 -10.40 3.04 -0.79
C GLU A 413 -10.66 4.38 -1.49
N ARG A 414 -11.17 5.37 -0.76
CA ARG A 414 -11.37 6.74 -1.26
C ARG A 414 -10.04 7.41 -1.63
N ILE A 415 -8.97 7.23 -0.82
CA ILE A 415 -7.63 7.73 -1.12
C ILE A 415 -7.16 7.20 -2.47
N PHE A 416 -7.25 5.88 -2.69
CA PHE A 416 -6.87 5.29 -3.97
C PHE A 416 -7.75 5.76 -5.14
N GLY A 417 -9.05 5.93 -4.91
CA GLY A 417 -9.96 6.51 -5.88
C GLY A 417 -9.51 7.90 -6.32
N VAL A 418 -9.30 8.80 -5.37
CA VAL A 418 -8.83 10.17 -5.62
C VAL A 418 -7.46 10.19 -6.29
N ALA A 419 -6.51 9.37 -5.83
CA ALA A 419 -5.18 9.29 -6.41
C ALA A 419 -5.21 8.83 -7.88
N LYS A 420 -6.08 7.88 -8.22
CA LYS A 420 -6.24 7.38 -9.59
C LYS A 420 -6.92 8.39 -10.52
N GLU A 421 -7.98 9.05 -10.05
CA GLU A 421 -8.77 9.96 -10.88
C GLU A 421 -8.10 11.34 -11.02
N ASN A 422 -7.64 11.91 -9.91
CA ASN A 422 -7.22 13.32 -9.88
C ASN A 422 -5.71 13.51 -9.91
N HIS A 423 -4.91 12.44 -9.67
CA HIS A 423 -3.46 12.53 -9.53
C HIS A 423 -2.71 11.60 -10.48
N CYS A 424 -3.33 11.16 -11.57
CA CYS A 424 -2.73 10.30 -12.61
C CYS A 424 -2.09 9.01 -12.06
N MET A 425 -2.64 8.39 -10.99
CA MET A 425 -2.11 7.16 -10.43
C MET A 425 -2.62 5.86 -11.10
N ARG A 426 -3.48 5.94 -12.13
CA ARG A 426 -3.88 4.74 -12.91
C ARG A 426 -2.74 4.14 -13.73
N TYR A 427 -1.81 5.00 -14.15
CA TYR A 427 -0.70 4.64 -15.01
C TYR A 427 0.56 5.42 -14.61
N THR A 428 1.73 4.78 -14.71
CA THR A 428 3.01 5.47 -14.52
C THR A 428 3.80 5.53 -15.83
N ARG A 429 4.50 6.64 -16.04
CA ARG A 429 5.53 6.79 -17.08
C ARG A 429 6.94 6.57 -16.52
N GLN A 430 7.04 6.49 -15.21
CA GLN A 430 8.29 6.19 -14.52
C GLN A 430 8.60 4.69 -14.70
N ARG A 431 9.88 4.37 -14.84
CA ARG A 431 10.40 3.01 -14.90
C ARG A 431 11.30 2.79 -13.70
N GLY A 432 11.20 1.61 -13.13
CA GLY A 432 11.91 1.22 -11.92
C GLY A 432 11.19 1.60 -10.62
N LYS A 433 11.40 0.78 -9.60
CA LYS A 433 10.75 0.86 -8.29
C LYS A 433 11.03 2.20 -7.59
N ALA A 434 12.28 2.67 -7.63
CA ALA A 434 12.68 3.93 -6.98
C ALA A 434 11.92 5.14 -7.54
N LYS A 435 11.79 5.27 -8.88
CA LYS A 435 11.04 6.36 -9.49
C LYS A 435 9.53 6.22 -9.28
N MET A 436 9.05 4.98 -9.19
CA MET A 436 7.66 4.73 -8.83
C MET A 436 7.39 5.13 -7.39
N ALA A 437 8.30 4.84 -6.45
CA ALA A 437 8.21 5.27 -5.05
C ALA A 437 8.19 6.79 -4.92
N MET A 438 9.09 7.49 -5.63
CA MET A 438 9.07 8.96 -5.72
C MET A 438 7.70 9.48 -6.20
N LYS A 439 7.15 8.94 -7.29
CA LYS A 439 5.84 9.36 -7.80
C LYS A 439 4.75 9.17 -6.76
N VAL A 440 4.69 8.01 -6.13
CA VAL A 440 3.66 7.67 -5.12
C VAL A 440 3.82 8.55 -3.89
N GLY A 441 5.04 8.69 -3.36
CA GLY A 441 5.33 9.52 -2.20
C GLY A 441 4.90 10.98 -2.40
N LEU A 442 5.29 11.58 -3.54
CA LEU A 442 4.86 12.94 -3.86
C LEU A 442 3.35 13.06 -4.09
N THR A 443 2.71 12.04 -4.69
CA THR A 443 1.25 12.03 -4.85
C THR A 443 0.54 11.99 -3.49
N PHE A 444 1.00 11.14 -2.57
CA PHE A 444 0.43 11.03 -1.23
C PHE A 444 0.73 12.26 -0.37
N ALA A 445 1.92 12.84 -0.50
CA ALA A 445 2.23 14.14 0.09
C ALA A 445 1.26 15.23 -0.40
N CYS A 446 0.96 15.29 -1.70
CA CYS A 446 -0.02 16.22 -2.25
C CYS A 446 -1.44 16.02 -1.67
N LEU A 447 -1.85 14.77 -1.43
CA LEU A 447 -3.13 14.47 -0.80
C LEU A 447 -3.17 14.98 0.65
N ASN A 448 -2.13 14.72 1.43
CA ASN A 448 -2.01 15.21 2.80
C ASN A 448 -1.97 16.75 2.84
N MET A 449 -1.16 17.40 1.98
CA MET A 449 -1.09 18.86 1.89
C MET A 449 -2.44 19.50 1.53
N LYS A 450 -3.15 18.95 0.51
CA LYS A 450 -4.49 19.43 0.13
C LYS A 450 -5.48 19.33 1.28
N LYS A 451 -5.41 18.24 2.05
CA LYS A 451 -6.28 18.01 3.18
C LYS A 451 -5.97 18.99 4.30
N LEU A 452 -4.68 19.15 4.65
CA LEU A 452 -4.22 20.11 5.65
C LEU A 452 -4.68 21.53 5.32
N ALA A 453 -4.37 22.00 4.12
CA ALA A 453 -4.71 23.33 3.65
C ALA A 453 -6.22 23.61 3.74
N LYS A 454 -7.07 22.65 3.35
CA LYS A 454 -8.54 22.77 3.46
C LYS A 454 -9.01 22.86 4.90
N ILE A 455 -8.43 22.10 5.82
CA ILE A 455 -8.83 22.10 7.23
C ILE A 455 -8.43 23.41 7.88
N LEU A 456 -7.19 23.87 7.67
CA LEU A 456 -6.70 25.12 8.25
C LEU A 456 -7.50 26.33 7.72
N THR A 457 -7.77 26.40 6.43
CA THR A 457 -8.62 27.46 5.85
C THR A 457 -10.02 27.49 6.48
N ARG A 458 -10.62 26.32 6.72
CA ARG A 458 -11.93 26.23 7.39
C ARG A 458 -11.88 26.67 8.86
N ARG A 459 -10.81 26.31 9.57
CA ARG A 459 -10.59 26.76 10.96
C ARG A 459 -10.45 28.27 11.03
N CYS A 460 -9.61 28.87 10.15
CA CYS A 460 -9.43 30.32 10.09
C CYS A 460 -10.74 31.06 9.78
N LYS A 461 -11.55 30.58 8.82
CA LYS A 461 -12.86 31.19 8.51
C LYS A 461 -13.79 31.14 9.71
N LYS A 462 -13.94 29.99 10.36
CA LYS A 462 -14.79 29.89 11.59
C LYS A 462 -14.34 30.85 12.69
N TYR A 463 -13.03 31.05 12.84
CA TYR A 463 -12.48 31.97 13.84
C TYR A 463 -12.77 33.43 13.47
N ALA A 464 -12.64 33.77 12.19
CA ALA A 464 -12.98 35.12 11.68
C ALA A 464 -14.48 35.40 11.81
N ASP A 465 -15.35 34.43 11.45
CA ASP A 465 -16.80 34.56 11.63
C ASP A 465 -17.18 34.72 13.11
N PHE A 466 -16.56 33.97 14.02
CA PHE A 466 -16.75 34.08 15.43
C PHE A 466 -16.34 35.47 15.98
N LEU A 467 -15.18 35.98 15.58
CA LEU A 467 -14.72 37.31 15.94
C LEU A 467 -15.65 38.42 15.40
N SER A 468 -16.11 38.28 14.15
CA SER A 468 -17.04 39.24 13.55
C SER A 468 -18.36 39.33 14.35
N ILE A 469 -18.90 38.21 14.80
CA ILE A 469 -20.08 38.14 15.66
C ILE A 469 -19.80 38.82 17.02
N PHE A 470 -18.62 38.61 17.59
CA PHE A 470 -18.22 39.22 18.86
C PHE A 470 -18.05 40.75 18.75
N PHE A 471 -17.54 41.24 17.61
CA PHE A 471 -17.42 42.69 17.38
C PHE A 471 -18.76 43.36 17.03
N CYS A 472 -19.70 42.64 16.42
CA CYS A 472 -21.07 43.14 16.16
C CYS A 472 -21.94 43.18 17.43
N LEU A 473 -21.57 42.44 18.47
CA LEU A 473 -22.30 42.40 19.75
C LEU A 473 -21.78 43.40 20.79
N ARG A 474 -20.80 44.27 20.48
CA ARG A 474 -20.44 45.38 21.37
C ARG A 474 -21.54 46.45 21.29
N PRO A 475 -22.22 46.75 22.38
CA PRO A 475 -23.16 47.88 22.42
C PRO A 475 -22.38 49.17 22.09
N ASN A 476 -22.99 49.97 21.24
CA ASN A 476 -22.49 51.29 20.88
C ASN A 476 -22.30 52.13 22.17
N PRO A 477 -21.12 52.64 22.51
CA PRO A 477 -20.90 53.38 23.75
C PRO A 477 -21.49 54.79 23.78
N ASN A 478 -22.40 55.12 22.82
CA ASN A 478 -23.10 56.41 22.74
C ASN A 478 -24.61 56.20 22.71
N ILE A 479 -25.20 55.74 23.84
CA ILE A 479 -26.57 55.98 24.23
C ILE A 479 -26.56 56.16 25.77
#